data_f285a031011cdcfa3735cba591f95d38
#
_entry.id   f285a031011cdcfa3735cba591f95d38
#
_cell.length_a   1.000
_cell.length_b   1.000
_cell.length_c   1.000
_cell.angle_alpha   90.00
_cell.angle_beta   90.00
_cell.angle_gamma   90.00
#
_symmetry.space_group_name_H-M   'P 1'
#
loop_
_entity.id
_entity.type
_entity.pdbx_description
1 polymer ?
#
loop_
_entity_poly.entity_id
_entity_poly.type
_entity_poly.pdbx_seq_one_letter_code
_entity_poly.pdbx_strand_id
1 'polypeptide(L)'
;MRFGPDEELVGVVSTPERPSSTAVVILNAGVLHRIGPHRLHVVLGRRLAKLGFRALRLDLGGIGDSVASSDATTFRESAVVDTRLAMSGLPAQRHVIFGICAGADNALATALVDDRVAGIVLVDPHVYASRLATLRALRMKVAQRGPRETMQWAIGVARRRLRSRLERLRDRGAPEPQREGREPPPIEQYRGQLAALVERGVKILAIYSGIHGMKYNHEDQLFELFPELRGKVDRAYFPDANHTFTELDAQAKLIETVTNWIATRFR
;
A
#
# COMPACT_ATOMS: atom_id res chain seq x y z
N MET A 1 -16.35 -8.09 15.72
CA MET A 1 -16.00 -9.52 15.79
C MET A 1 -14.59 -9.64 16.34
N ARG A 2 -14.33 -10.75 17.02
CA ARG A 2 -12.99 -11.10 17.48
C ARG A 2 -12.50 -12.30 16.68
N PHE A 3 -11.19 -12.40 16.48
CA PHE A 3 -10.52 -13.40 15.66
C PHE A 3 -9.27 -13.93 16.40
N GLY A 4 -8.77 -15.08 15.95
CA GLY A 4 -7.64 -15.74 16.56
C GLY A 4 -8.04 -16.70 17.68
N PRO A 5 -7.13 -17.59 18.11
CA PRO A 5 -7.41 -18.60 19.12
C PRO A 5 -7.87 -18.03 20.45
N ASP A 6 -7.28 -16.92 20.87
CA ASP A 6 -7.56 -16.24 22.15
C ASP A 6 -8.41 -14.96 21.96
N GLU A 7 -9.08 -14.82 20.82
CA GLU A 7 -9.92 -13.65 20.49
C GLU A 7 -9.17 -12.30 20.56
N GLU A 8 -7.88 -12.30 20.31
CA GLU A 8 -6.99 -11.15 20.47
C GLU A 8 -7.17 -10.08 19.38
N LEU A 9 -7.60 -10.49 18.19
CA LEU A 9 -7.78 -9.56 17.06
C LEU A 9 -9.21 -9.03 17.01
N VAL A 10 -9.34 -7.73 16.80
CA VAL A 10 -10.63 -7.03 16.73
C VAL A 10 -10.87 -6.48 15.33
N GLY A 11 -12.05 -6.72 14.81
CA GLY A 11 -12.47 -6.19 13.53
C GLY A 11 -13.97 -5.88 13.48
N VAL A 12 -14.35 -5.03 12.51
CA VAL A 12 -15.72 -4.67 12.22
C VAL A 12 -16.09 -5.10 10.82
N VAL A 13 -17.07 -5.99 10.70
CA VAL A 13 -17.58 -6.48 9.42
C VAL A 13 -18.77 -5.65 8.99
N SER A 14 -18.74 -5.12 7.79
CA SER A 14 -19.90 -4.60 7.08
C SER A 14 -20.49 -5.72 6.24
N THR A 15 -21.69 -6.19 6.61
CA THR A 15 -22.32 -7.35 5.96
C THR A 15 -23.40 -6.89 5.00
N PRO A 16 -23.39 -7.35 3.74
CA PRO A 16 -24.44 -7.10 2.78
C PRO A 16 -25.65 -8.03 3.02
N GLU A 17 -26.82 -7.69 2.47
CA GLU A 17 -28.01 -8.56 2.49
C GLU A 17 -27.78 -9.89 1.74
N ARG A 18 -27.10 -9.81 0.61
CA ARG A 18 -26.76 -10.98 -0.22
C ARG A 18 -25.25 -11.02 -0.43
N PRO A 19 -24.51 -11.76 0.37
CA PRO A 19 -23.07 -11.82 0.27
C PRO A 19 -22.53 -12.53 -0.96
N SER A 20 -21.56 -11.91 -1.64
CA SER A 20 -20.70 -12.55 -2.63
C SER A 20 -19.86 -13.66 -1.99
N SER A 21 -19.35 -14.58 -2.81
CA SER A 21 -18.32 -15.56 -2.41
C SER A 21 -16.95 -14.92 -2.15
N THR A 22 -16.78 -13.65 -2.50
CA THR A 22 -15.57 -12.86 -2.25
C THR A 22 -15.80 -11.89 -1.09
N ALA A 23 -14.87 -11.83 -0.15
CA ALA A 23 -14.83 -10.83 0.92
C ALA A 23 -13.65 -9.87 0.74
N VAL A 24 -13.76 -8.70 1.35
CA VAL A 24 -12.70 -7.68 1.33
C VAL A 24 -12.16 -7.47 2.74
N VAL A 25 -10.85 -7.57 2.90
CA VAL A 25 -10.15 -7.24 4.15
C VAL A 25 -9.46 -5.90 3.99
N ILE A 26 -9.75 -4.97 4.89
CA ILE A 26 -9.20 -3.61 4.89
C ILE A 26 -8.23 -3.54 6.06
N LEU A 27 -6.93 -3.39 5.76
CA LEU A 27 -5.85 -3.36 6.74
C LEU A 27 -5.60 -1.94 7.25
N ASN A 28 -4.99 -1.84 8.42
CA ASN A 28 -4.58 -0.54 9.00
C ASN A 28 -3.64 0.23 8.06
N ALA A 29 -3.79 1.53 8.02
CA ALA A 29 -2.85 2.45 7.39
C ALA A 29 -1.74 2.81 8.41
N GLY A 30 -0.63 2.09 8.39
CA GLY A 30 0.39 2.18 9.44
C GLY A 30 -0.20 1.77 10.80
N VAL A 31 0.01 2.61 11.81
CA VAL A 31 -0.50 2.39 13.19
C VAL A 31 -1.90 2.98 13.43
N LEU A 32 -2.58 3.44 12.39
CA LEU A 32 -3.92 4.02 12.53
C LEU A 32 -4.96 2.93 12.78
N HIS A 33 -5.87 3.20 13.71
CA HIS A 33 -7.02 2.37 14.00
C HIS A 33 -7.84 2.01 12.74
N ARG A 34 -8.56 0.88 12.73
CA ARG A 34 -9.40 0.35 11.64
C ARG A 34 -10.43 1.33 11.03
N ILE A 35 -10.62 2.49 11.62
CA ILE A 35 -11.44 3.57 11.05
C ILE A 35 -10.78 4.11 9.77
N GLY A 36 -9.44 4.03 9.72
CA GLY A 36 -8.63 4.60 8.65
C GLY A 36 -8.53 6.11 8.67
N PRO A 37 -7.67 6.70 7.85
CA PRO A 37 -7.50 8.15 7.77
C PRO A 37 -8.84 8.77 7.37
N HIS A 38 -9.25 9.82 8.10
CA HIS A 38 -10.49 10.57 7.82
C HIS A 38 -11.72 9.69 7.60
N ARG A 39 -11.84 8.57 8.31
CA ARG A 39 -12.93 7.56 8.21
C ARG A 39 -12.99 6.85 6.84
N LEU A 40 -11.96 6.92 6.02
CA LEU A 40 -11.92 6.31 4.69
C LEU A 40 -12.30 4.82 4.73
N HIS A 41 -11.71 4.05 5.65
CA HIS A 41 -12.00 2.61 5.75
C HIS A 41 -13.47 2.34 6.13
N VAL A 42 -14.09 3.22 6.93
CA VAL A 42 -15.51 3.10 7.29
C VAL A 42 -16.40 3.30 6.07
N VAL A 43 -16.12 4.36 5.29
CA VAL A 43 -16.91 4.68 4.10
C VAL A 43 -16.72 3.60 3.04
N LEU A 44 -15.48 3.18 2.79
CA LEU A 44 -15.14 2.10 1.85
C LEU A 44 -15.86 0.80 2.22
N GLY A 45 -15.76 0.35 3.48
CA GLY A 45 -16.39 -0.89 3.95
C GLY A 45 -17.91 -0.89 3.77
N ARG A 46 -18.56 0.23 4.10
CA ARG A 46 -20.01 0.40 3.90
C ARG A 46 -20.39 0.41 2.40
N ARG A 47 -19.58 1.02 1.55
CA ARG A 47 -19.81 1.04 0.10
C ARG A 47 -19.67 -0.35 -0.49
N LEU A 48 -18.66 -1.10 -0.08
CA LEU A 48 -18.46 -2.50 -0.51
C LEU A 48 -19.62 -3.40 -0.08
N ALA A 49 -20.14 -3.23 1.14
CA ALA A 49 -21.32 -3.97 1.60
C ALA A 49 -22.55 -3.68 0.74
N LYS A 50 -22.79 -2.41 0.35
CA LYS A 50 -23.87 -2.07 -0.58
C LYS A 50 -23.73 -2.72 -1.95
N LEU A 51 -22.50 -3.09 -2.36
CA LEU A 51 -22.21 -3.79 -3.61
C LEU A 51 -22.23 -5.32 -3.48
N GLY A 52 -22.53 -5.86 -2.29
CA GLY A 52 -22.64 -7.30 -2.06
C GLY A 52 -21.39 -7.94 -1.48
N PHE A 53 -20.36 -7.20 -1.11
CA PHE A 53 -19.14 -7.76 -0.53
C PHE A 53 -19.14 -7.63 1.00
N ARG A 54 -18.86 -8.73 1.71
CA ARG A 54 -18.47 -8.59 3.14
C ARG A 54 -17.16 -7.82 3.21
N ALA A 55 -17.12 -6.77 4.00
CA ALA A 55 -15.93 -5.95 4.18
C ALA A 55 -15.54 -5.91 5.64
N LEU A 56 -14.40 -6.53 5.96
CA LEU A 56 -13.80 -6.52 7.29
C LEU A 56 -12.78 -5.38 7.37
N ARG A 57 -12.94 -4.51 8.34
CA ARG A 57 -11.92 -3.57 8.80
C ARG A 57 -11.25 -4.16 10.02
N LEU A 58 -10.00 -4.55 9.89
CA LEU A 58 -9.23 -5.25 10.92
C LEU A 58 -8.30 -4.28 11.65
N ASP A 59 -8.17 -4.41 12.96
CA ASP A 59 -7.00 -3.94 13.69
C ASP A 59 -6.01 -5.11 13.79
N LEU A 60 -4.80 -4.90 13.29
CA LEU A 60 -3.70 -5.85 13.45
C LEU A 60 -3.21 -5.84 14.90
N GLY A 61 -2.55 -6.90 15.32
CA GLY A 61 -2.04 -7.05 16.69
C GLY A 61 -1.21 -5.84 17.13
N GLY A 62 -1.53 -5.33 18.33
CA GLY A 62 -0.93 -4.12 18.89
C GLY A 62 -1.43 -2.80 18.30
N ILE A 63 -2.43 -2.81 17.41
CA ILE A 63 -3.08 -1.61 16.87
C ILE A 63 -4.54 -1.56 17.33
N GLY A 64 -5.01 -0.35 17.64
CA GLY A 64 -6.40 -0.10 18.00
C GLY A 64 -6.85 -0.91 19.20
N ASP A 65 -7.86 -1.78 19.01
CA ASP A 65 -8.43 -2.62 20.08
C ASP A 65 -7.87 -4.06 20.07
N SER A 66 -6.93 -4.38 19.18
CA SER A 66 -6.28 -5.69 19.11
C SER A 66 -5.10 -5.79 20.05
N VAL A 67 -4.96 -6.92 20.72
CA VAL A 67 -3.85 -7.21 21.61
C VAL A 67 -2.62 -7.57 20.78
N ALA A 68 -1.42 -7.13 21.20
CA ALA A 68 -0.19 -7.53 20.55
C ALA A 68 0.10 -9.01 20.81
N SER A 69 0.51 -9.76 19.79
CA SER A 69 0.98 -11.13 19.99
C SER A 69 2.24 -11.13 20.87
N SER A 70 2.31 -12.10 21.79
CA SER A 70 3.49 -12.31 22.64
C SER A 70 4.65 -12.95 21.90
N ASP A 71 4.38 -13.56 20.74
CA ASP A 71 5.39 -14.28 19.96
C ASP A 71 6.25 -13.27 19.18
N ALA A 72 7.52 -13.20 19.53
CA ALA A 72 8.49 -12.20 19.11
C ALA A 72 8.86 -12.29 17.60
N THR A 73 7.87 -12.10 16.75
CA THR A 73 8.05 -11.94 15.31
C THR A 73 8.10 -10.46 14.94
N THR A 74 8.63 -10.15 13.76
CA THR A 74 8.56 -8.78 13.25
C THR A 74 7.09 -8.37 13.05
N PHE A 75 6.80 -7.07 13.17
CA PHE A 75 5.44 -6.54 12.93
C PHE A 75 4.85 -7.01 11.58
N ARG A 76 5.69 -7.15 10.54
CA ARG A 76 5.25 -7.63 9.22
C ARG A 76 4.82 -9.10 9.25
N GLU A 77 5.56 -9.95 9.94
CA GLU A 77 5.21 -11.37 10.07
C GLU A 77 3.93 -11.54 10.86
N SER A 78 3.81 -10.84 11.99
CA SER A 78 2.55 -10.81 12.76
C SER A 78 1.38 -10.33 11.92
N ALA A 79 1.53 -9.24 11.15
CA ALA A 79 0.47 -8.72 10.30
C ALA A 79 -0.02 -9.73 9.24
N VAL A 80 0.87 -10.56 8.70
CA VAL A 80 0.50 -11.63 7.77
C VAL A 80 -0.31 -12.72 8.50
N VAL A 81 0.15 -13.15 9.67
CA VAL A 81 -0.57 -14.15 10.51
C VAL A 81 -1.96 -13.63 10.87
N ASP A 82 -2.06 -12.41 11.39
CA ASP A 82 -3.30 -11.77 11.79
C ASP A 82 -4.30 -11.67 10.64
N THR A 83 -3.80 -11.25 9.46
CA THR A 83 -4.63 -11.13 8.27
C THR A 83 -5.19 -12.50 7.85
N ARG A 84 -4.36 -13.56 7.90
CA ARG A 84 -4.78 -14.93 7.57
C ARG A 84 -5.80 -15.48 8.58
N LEU A 85 -5.62 -15.21 9.86
CA LEU A 85 -6.59 -15.56 10.91
C LEU A 85 -7.93 -14.85 10.70
N ALA A 86 -7.89 -13.55 10.41
CA ALA A 86 -9.08 -12.77 10.12
C ALA A 86 -9.81 -13.27 8.86
N MET A 87 -9.07 -13.64 7.80
CA MET A 87 -9.63 -14.26 6.60
C MET A 87 -10.31 -15.60 6.90
N SER A 88 -9.73 -16.41 7.79
CA SER A 88 -10.33 -17.69 8.21
C SER A 88 -11.64 -17.52 8.99
N GLY A 89 -11.81 -16.41 9.68
CA GLY A 89 -13.05 -16.06 10.39
C GLY A 89 -14.14 -15.45 9.49
N LEU A 90 -13.85 -15.19 8.20
CA LEU A 90 -14.82 -14.67 7.25
C LEU A 90 -15.38 -15.78 6.36
N PRO A 91 -16.72 -15.95 6.27
CA PRO A 91 -17.31 -16.94 5.39
C PRO A 91 -17.26 -16.49 3.92
N ALA A 92 -16.09 -16.68 3.29
CA ALA A 92 -15.83 -16.37 1.89
C ALA A 92 -14.85 -17.38 1.29
N GLN A 93 -14.99 -17.64 -0.02
CA GLN A 93 -14.07 -18.53 -0.75
C GLN A 93 -12.79 -17.83 -1.20
N ARG A 94 -12.89 -16.53 -1.48
CA ARG A 94 -11.82 -15.69 -1.99
C ARG A 94 -11.79 -14.38 -1.23
N HIS A 95 -10.60 -13.76 -1.17
CA HIS A 95 -10.39 -12.52 -0.48
C HIS A 95 -9.70 -11.49 -1.38
N VAL A 96 -10.13 -10.24 -1.24
CA VAL A 96 -9.41 -9.08 -1.76
C VAL A 96 -8.87 -8.31 -0.55
N ILE A 97 -7.60 -7.95 -0.57
CA ILE A 97 -7.00 -7.20 0.53
C ILE A 97 -6.73 -5.76 0.08
N PHE A 98 -7.25 -4.81 0.83
CA PHE A 98 -7.00 -3.37 0.64
C PHE A 98 -6.03 -2.87 1.70
N GLY A 99 -5.00 -2.14 1.28
CA GLY A 99 -4.06 -1.50 2.19
C GLY A 99 -3.52 -0.17 1.67
N ILE A 100 -3.25 0.73 2.60
CA ILE A 100 -2.60 2.03 2.37
C ILE A 100 -1.25 2.02 3.08
N CYS A 101 -0.19 2.51 2.44
CA CYS A 101 1.15 2.63 3.03
C CYS A 101 1.66 1.26 3.54
N ALA A 102 1.96 1.12 4.83
CA ALA A 102 2.35 -0.15 5.44
C ALA A 102 1.27 -1.24 5.27
N GLY A 103 -0.02 -0.86 5.25
CA GLY A 103 -1.10 -1.79 4.92
C GLY A 103 -1.00 -2.36 3.50
N ALA A 104 -0.48 -1.59 2.55
CA ALA A 104 -0.23 -2.10 1.19
C ALA A 104 0.91 -3.14 1.18
N ASP A 105 1.95 -2.95 2.01
CA ASP A 105 3.04 -3.92 2.14
C ASP A 105 2.56 -5.21 2.79
N ASN A 106 1.70 -5.10 3.82
CA ASN A 106 1.11 -6.25 4.48
C ASN A 106 0.14 -7.00 3.56
N ALA A 107 -0.63 -6.28 2.73
CA ALA A 107 -1.49 -6.89 1.70
C ALA A 107 -0.67 -7.69 0.67
N LEU A 108 0.43 -7.10 0.19
CA LEU A 108 1.36 -7.78 -0.73
C LEU A 108 1.98 -9.02 -0.08
N ALA A 109 2.49 -8.89 1.15
CA ALA A 109 3.12 -9.98 1.88
C ALA A 109 2.15 -11.14 2.13
N THR A 110 0.90 -10.83 2.54
CA THR A 110 -0.14 -11.86 2.74
C THR A 110 -0.50 -12.56 1.43
N ALA A 111 -0.64 -11.81 0.33
CA ALA A 111 -0.98 -12.39 -0.97
C ALA A 111 0.12 -13.35 -1.48
N LEU A 112 1.38 -13.12 -1.14
CA LEU A 112 2.49 -14.00 -1.54
C LEU A 112 2.43 -15.37 -0.88
N VAL A 113 1.78 -15.51 0.28
CA VAL A 113 1.80 -16.73 1.10
C VAL A 113 0.43 -17.35 1.33
N ASP A 114 -0.65 -16.77 0.80
CA ASP A 114 -2.01 -17.29 0.99
C ASP A 114 -2.79 -17.32 -0.34
N ASP A 115 -3.12 -18.51 -0.80
CA ASP A 115 -3.78 -18.73 -2.11
C ASP A 115 -5.25 -18.32 -2.12
N ARG A 116 -5.85 -18.07 -0.97
CA ARG A 116 -7.23 -17.53 -0.88
C ARG A 116 -7.30 -16.05 -1.31
N VAL A 117 -6.16 -15.37 -1.42
CA VAL A 117 -6.09 -13.99 -1.89
C VAL A 117 -6.19 -13.96 -3.41
N ALA A 118 -7.34 -13.53 -3.92
CA ALA A 118 -7.60 -13.39 -5.35
C ALA A 118 -7.30 -11.99 -5.89
N GLY A 119 -7.16 -11.00 -5.01
CA GLY A 119 -6.82 -9.64 -5.43
C GLY A 119 -6.26 -8.78 -4.32
N ILE A 120 -5.48 -7.76 -4.70
CA ILE A 120 -4.93 -6.76 -3.79
C ILE A 120 -5.11 -5.36 -4.36
N VAL A 121 -5.44 -4.41 -3.46
CA VAL A 121 -5.48 -2.97 -3.74
C VAL A 121 -4.40 -2.32 -2.89
N LEU A 122 -3.40 -1.77 -3.56
CA LEU A 122 -2.22 -1.19 -2.96
C LEU A 122 -2.25 0.33 -3.14
N VAL A 123 -2.54 1.08 -2.08
CA VAL A 123 -2.53 2.55 -2.12
C VAL A 123 -1.20 3.04 -1.55
N ASP A 124 -0.49 3.83 -2.34
CA ASP A 124 0.87 4.28 -2.09
C ASP A 124 1.80 3.12 -1.65
N PRO A 125 1.92 2.06 -2.49
CA PRO A 125 2.89 1.00 -2.25
C PRO A 125 4.33 1.52 -2.34
N HIS A 126 5.32 0.63 -2.35
CA HIS A 126 6.71 1.03 -2.57
C HIS A 126 6.90 1.79 -3.88
N VAL A 127 7.65 2.89 -3.82
CA VAL A 127 7.86 3.81 -4.93
C VAL A 127 9.33 3.84 -5.32
N TYR A 128 9.57 3.66 -6.62
CA TYR A 128 10.90 3.75 -7.22
C TYR A 128 10.94 4.85 -8.26
N ALA A 129 12.02 5.63 -8.28
CA ALA A 129 12.19 6.69 -9.27
C ALA A 129 12.66 6.09 -10.61
N SER A 130 11.91 6.32 -11.68
CA SER A 130 12.38 6.05 -13.04
C SER A 130 13.31 7.17 -13.53
N ARG A 131 14.08 6.92 -14.60
CA ARG A 131 14.86 7.96 -15.27
C ARG A 131 13.95 9.09 -15.78
N LEU A 132 12.80 8.74 -16.36
CA LEU A 132 11.82 9.70 -16.85
C LEU A 132 11.18 10.51 -15.70
N ALA A 133 10.87 9.88 -14.58
CA ALA A 133 10.36 10.58 -13.39
C ALA A 133 11.37 11.63 -12.90
N THR A 134 12.66 11.28 -12.88
CA THR A 134 13.72 12.20 -12.47
C THR A 134 13.81 13.40 -13.43
N LEU A 135 13.71 13.16 -14.73
CA LEU A 135 13.70 14.22 -15.75
C LEU A 135 12.46 15.12 -15.62
N ARG A 136 11.28 14.54 -15.46
CA ARG A 136 10.04 15.30 -15.23
C ARG A 136 10.14 16.16 -13.98
N ALA A 137 10.60 15.59 -12.86
CA ALA A 137 10.79 16.31 -11.62
C ALA A 137 11.79 17.47 -11.75
N LEU A 138 12.88 17.28 -12.51
CA LEU A 138 13.84 18.35 -12.79
C LEU A 138 13.21 19.47 -13.63
N ARG A 139 12.48 19.13 -14.71
CA ARG A 139 11.75 20.10 -15.53
C ARG A 139 10.74 20.91 -14.70
N MET A 140 9.97 20.26 -13.86
CA MET A 140 9.03 20.93 -12.95
C MET A 140 9.75 21.92 -12.02
N LYS A 141 10.89 21.53 -11.46
CA LYS A 141 11.68 22.42 -10.60
C LYS A 141 12.25 23.62 -11.34
N VAL A 142 12.74 23.41 -12.57
CA VAL A 142 13.21 24.52 -13.42
C VAL A 142 12.08 25.48 -13.74
N ALA A 143 10.89 24.96 -14.04
CA ALA A 143 9.72 25.79 -14.32
C ALA A 143 9.25 26.59 -13.10
N GLN A 144 9.32 26.00 -11.89
CA GLN A 144 8.85 26.64 -10.64
C GLN A 144 9.85 27.64 -10.06
N ARG A 145 11.15 27.35 -10.12
CA ARG A 145 12.20 28.10 -9.42
C ARG A 145 13.20 28.81 -10.33
N GLY A 146 13.12 28.54 -11.62
CA GLY A 146 14.11 28.99 -12.58
C GLY A 146 15.40 28.14 -12.58
N PRO A 147 16.23 28.27 -13.66
CA PRO A 147 17.40 27.43 -13.88
C PRO A 147 18.51 27.65 -12.82
N ARG A 148 18.73 28.87 -12.36
CA ARG A 148 19.79 29.21 -11.39
C ARG A 148 19.53 28.57 -10.03
N GLU A 149 18.34 28.73 -9.47
CA GLU A 149 17.99 28.16 -8.17
C GLU A 149 17.93 26.62 -8.23
N THR A 150 17.47 26.07 -9.35
CA THR A 150 17.47 24.62 -9.56
C THR A 150 18.90 24.07 -9.59
N MET A 151 19.86 24.77 -10.21
CA MET A 151 21.25 24.38 -10.22
C MET A 151 21.89 24.44 -8.82
N GLN A 152 21.63 25.51 -8.07
CA GLN A 152 22.11 25.63 -6.67
C GLN A 152 21.56 24.50 -5.80
N TRP A 153 20.28 24.17 -5.96
CA TRP A 153 19.65 23.04 -5.27
C TRP A 153 20.28 21.70 -5.66
N ALA A 154 20.52 21.46 -6.96
CA ALA A 154 21.16 20.23 -7.45
C ALA A 154 22.59 20.06 -6.90
N ILE A 155 23.38 21.15 -6.87
CA ILE A 155 24.72 21.16 -6.25
C ILE A 155 24.63 20.84 -4.75
N GLY A 156 23.65 21.42 -4.05
CA GLY A 156 23.42 21.14 -2.62
C GLY A 156 23.06 19.67 -2.36
N VAL A 157 22.24 19.07 -3.23
CA VAL A 157 21.91 17.62 -3.15
C VAL A 157 23.14 16.76 -3.44
N ALA A 158 23.92 17.09 -4.47
CA ALA A 158 25.13 16.35 -4.81
C ALA A 158 26.16 16.39 -3.67
N ARG A 159 26.39 17.58 -3.08
CA ARG A 159 27.28 17.74 -1.91
C ARG A 159 26.82 16.91 -0.70
N ARG A 160 25.52 16.93 -0.37
CA ARG A 160 24.96 16.09 0.72
C ARG A 160 25.14 14.61 0.45
N ARG A 161 24.88 14.13 -0.77
CA ARG A 161 25.09 12.73 -1.16
C ARG A 161 26.56 12.32 -1.09
N LEU A 162 27.46 13.18 -1.52
CA LEU A 162 28.91 12.92 -1.42
C LEU A 162 29.35 12.84 0.04
N ARG A 163 28.93 13.81 0.85
CA ARG A 163 29.21 13.82 2.29
C ARG A 163 28.70 12.56 2.99
N SER A 164 27.45 12.16 2.74
CA SER A 164 26.89 10.93 3.34
C SER A 164 27.57 9.65 2.84
N ARG A 165 28.14 9.65 1.62
CA ARG A 165 28.96 8.53 1.13
C ARG A 165 30.32 8.48 1.84
N LEU A 166 30.96 9.64 2.02
CA LEU A 166 32.24 9.72 2.73
C LEU A 166 32.09 9.34 4.21
N GLU A 167 31.01 9.79 4.87
CA GLU A 167 30.69 9.41 6.25
C GLU A 167 30.50 7.88 6.37
N ARG A 168 29.75 7.23 5.47
CA ARG A 168 29.60 5.77 5.43
C ARG A 168 30.91 5.00 5.16
N LEU A 169 31.83 5.59 4.40
CA LEU A 169 33.14 5.01 4.18
C LEU A 169 34.03 5.13 5.43
N ARG A 170 33.81 6.16 6.23
CA ARG A 170 34.56 6.42 7.48
C ARG A 170 34.05 5.57 8.64
N ASP A 171 32.74 5.30 8.68
CA ASP A 171 32.05 4.52 9.73
C ASP A 171 31.90 3.02 9.37
N ARG A 172 32.87 2.45 8.67
CA ARG A 172 32.92 1.01 8.33
C ARG A 172 33.08 0.14 9.57
N GLY A 173 32.11 0.11 10.46
CA GLY A 173 32.12 -0.70 11.68
C GLY A 173 31.04 -0.30 12.69
N ALA A 174 30.37 0.81 12.48
CA ALA A 174 29.22 1.16 13.31
C ALA A 174 27.99 0.36 12.84
N PRO A 175 27.19 -0.23 13.76
CA PRO A 175 25.91 -0.82 13.39
C PRO A 175 25.07 0.25 12.70
N GLU A 176 24.52 -0.06 11.52
CA GLU A 176 23.59 0.87 10.84
C GLU A 176 22.49 1.27 11.84
N PRO A 177 22.27 2.57 12.08
CA PRO A 177 21.15 2.98 12.89
C PRO A 177 19.90 2.41 12.23
N GLN A 178 19.12 1.63 12.98
CA GLN A 178 17.81 1.15 12.51
C GLN A 178 17.01 2.39 12.11
N ARG A 179 16.90 2.62 10.81
CA ARG A 179 16.08 3.69 10.30
C ARG A 179 14.63 3.31 10.58
N GLU A 180 14.04 3.98 11.55
CA GLU A 180 12.59 3.97 11.75
C GLU A 180 11.93 4.52 10.49
N GLY A 181 11.69 3.66 9.51
CA GLY A 181 11.08 4.07 8.26
C GLY A 181 10.81 2.88 7.36
N ARG A 182 9.75 3.00 6.59
CA ARG A 182 9.36 2.05 5.55
C ARG A 182 10.40 2.06 4.43
N GLU A 183 11.41 1.19 4.49
CA GLU A 183 12.38 1.04 3.41
C GLU A 183 11.81 0.14 2.30
N PRO A 184 11.86 0.59 1.03
CA PRO A 184 11.45 -0.26 -0.08
C PRO A 184 12.44 -1.41 -0.24
N PRO A 185 11.98 -2.63 -0.56
CA PRO A 185 12.86 -3.73 -0.91
C PRO A 185 13.66 -3.41 -2.17
N PRO A 186 14.71 -4.16 -2.50
CA PRO A 186 15.37 -4.04 -3.79
C PRO A 186 14.36 -4.12 -4.94
N ILE A 187 14.52 -3.29 -5.97
CA ILE A 187 13.54 -3.16 -7.06
C ILE A 187 13.27 -4.49 -7.77
N GLU A 188 14.31 -5.32 -7.92
CA GLU A 188 14.17 -6.65 -8.56
C GLU A 188 13.37 -7.63 -7.69
N GLN A 189 13.51 -7.55 -6.37
CA GLN A 189 12.69 -8.33 -5.45
C GLN A 189 11.22 -7.91 -5.56
N TYR A 190 10.94 -6.61 -5.56
CA TYR A 190 9.57 -6.10 -5.69
C TYR A 190 8.96 -6.48 -7.04
N ARG A 191 9.75 -6.40 -8.12
CA ARG A 191 9.37 -6.88 -9.47
C ARG A 191 8.97 -8.35 -9.44
N GLY A 192 9.82 -9.20 -8.87
CA GLY A 192 9.57 -10.64 -8.76
C GLY A 192 8.30 -10.96 -7.96
N GLN A 193 8.06 -10.22 -6.86
CA GLN A 193 6.86 -10.37 -6.05
C GLN A 193 5.58 -10.08 -6.84
N LEU A 194 5.55 -8.95 -7.57
CA LEU A 194 4.40 -8.61 -8.41
C LEU A 194 4.19 -9.61 -9.55
N ALA A 195 5.29 -10.03 -10.20
CA ALA A 195 5.22 -11.03 -11.28
C ALA A 195 4.67 -12.38 -10.79
N ALA A 196 5.14 -12.88 -9.65
CA ALA A 196 4.67 -14.13 -9.06
C ALA A 196 3.16 -14.07 -8.73
N LEU A 197 2.65 -12.95 -8.21
CA LEU A 197 1.22 -12.79 -7.97
C LEU A 197 0.40 -12.76 -9.27
N VAL A 198 0.91 -12.08 -10.29
CA VAL A 198 0.27 -12.06 -11.61
C VAL A 198 0.22 -13.45 -12.23
N GLU A 199 1.29 -14.24 -12.14
CA GLU A 199 1.34 -15.63 -12.63
C GLU A 199 0.36 -16.54 -11.90
N ARG A 200 0.15 -16.33 -10.60
CA ARG A 200 -0.90 -17.00 -9.81
C ARG A 200 -2.32 -16.52 -10.12
N GLY A 201 -2.48 -15.53 -10.99
CA GLY A 201 -3.79 -14.99 -11.38
C GLY A 201 -4.36 -13.97 -10.38
N VAL A 202 -3.59 -13.54 -9.38
CA VAL A 202 -4.00 -12.50 -8.42
C VAL A 202 -4.16 -11.17 -9.15
N LYS A 203 -5.32 -10.53 -8.99
CA LYS A 203 -5.60 -9.21 -9.59
C LYS A 203 -4.99 -8.12 -8.72
N ILE A 204 -4.30 -7.18 -9.34
CA ILE A 204 -3.58 -6.11 -8.63
C ILE A 204 -4.07 -4.75 -9.12
N LEU A 205 -4.46 -3.89 -8.18
CA LEU A 205 -4.68 -2.46 -8.43
C LEU A 205 -3.66 -1.66 -7.62
N ALA A 206 -2.74 -0.98 -8.31
CA ALA A 206 -1.77 -0.09 -7.72
C ALA A 206 -2.22 1.37 -7.86
N ILE A 207 -2.37 2.07 -6.74
CA ILE A 207 -2.84 3.45 -6.67
C ILE A 207 -1.72 4.31 -6.08
N TYR A 208 -1.44 5.44 -6.72
CA TYR A 208 -0.41 6.38 -6.29
C TYR A 208 -0.98 7.78 -6.10
N SER A 209 -0.65 8.42 -4.98
CA SER A 209 -0.98 9.82 -4.70
C SER A 209 0.14 10.77 -5.15
N GLY A 210 -0.16 12.06 -5.16
CA GLY A 210 0.81 13.11 -5.53
C GLY A 210 1.93 13.35 -4.52
N ILE A 211 1.87 12.74 -3.32
CA ILE A 211 2.90 12.92 -2.27
C ILE A 211 4.31 12.54 -2.72
N HIS A 212 4.39 11.60 -3.65
CA HIS A 212 5.65 11.08 -4.16
C HIS A 212 6.21 11.87 -5.35
N GLY A 213 5.72 13.09 -5.62
CA GLY A 213 5.98 13.87 -6.83
C GLY A 213 7.43 13.95 -7.34
N MET A 214 8.43 13.77 -6.45
CA MET A 214 9.83 13.63 -6.86
C MET A 214 10.21 12.23 -7.33
N LYS A 215 9.54 11.20 -6.81
CA LYS A 215 9.84 9.79 -7.10
C LYS A 215 8.80 9.15 -8.00
N TYR A 216 7.53 9.60 -7.92
CA TYR A 216 6.42 9.13 -8.73
C TYR A 216 5.60 10.32 -9.19
N ASN A 217 5.54 10.57 -10.50
CA ASN A 217 4.96 11.79 -11.06
C ASN A 217 4.31 11.61 -12.44
N HIS A 218 3.96 10.37 -12.77
CA HIS A 218 3.25 10.06 -14.00
C HIS A 218 2.42 8.79 -13.84
N GLU A 219 1.25 8.76 -14.42
CA GLU A 219 0.32 7.62 -14.30
C GLU A 219 0.92 6.29 -14.80
N ASP A 220 1.74 6.31 -15.86
CA ASP A 220 2.38 5.14 -16.44
C ASP A 220 3.73 4.77 -15.82
N GLN A 221 4.14 5.44 -14.76
CA GLN A 221 5.48 5.23 -14.21
C GLN A 221 5.71 3.81 -13.70
N LEU A 222 4.68 3.13 -13.20
CA LEU A 222 4.76 1.72 -12.85
C LEU A 222 5.28 0.88 -14.03
N PHE A 223 4.77 1.16 -15.24
CA PHE A 223 5.14 0.44 -16.46
C PHE A 223 6.41 0.97 -17.13
N GLU A 224 6.92 2.14 -16.74
CA GLU A 224 8.27 2.57 -17.09
C GLU A 224 9.33 1.72 -16.39
N LEU A 225 9.01 1.24 -15.18
CA LEU A 225 9.89 0.41 -14.36
C LEU A 225 9.69 -1.09 -14.62
N PHE A 226 8.44 -1.50 -14.83
CA PHE A 226 8.01 -2.88 -14.97
C PHE A 226 7.14 -3.04 -16.23
N PRO A 227 7.74 -2.92 -17.44
CA PRO A 227 6.97 -2.97 -18.69
C PRO A 227 6.23 -4.29 -18.90
N GLU A 228 6.72 -5.40 -18.35
CA GLU A 228 6.12 -6.72 -18.38
C GLU A 228 4.80 -6.86 -17.61
N LEU A 229 4.52 -5.89 -16.72
CA LEU A 229 3.26 -5.83 -15.96
C LEU A 229 2.15 -5.06 -16.68
N ARG A 230 2.46 -4.42 -17.82
CA ARG A 230 1.47 -3.68 -18.60
C ARG A 230 0.35 -4.61 -19.09
N GLY A 231 -0.90 -4.21 -18.83
CA GLY A 231 -2.09 -5.02 -19.13
C GLY A 231 -2.37 -6.15 -18.15
N LYS A 232 -1.47 -6.42 -17.18
CA LYS A 232 -1.63 -7.44 -16.14
C LYS A 232 -1.94 -6.84 -14.77
N VAL A 233 -1.48 -5.62 -14.52
CA VAL A 233 -1.72 -4.84 -13.30
C VAL A 233 -2.51 -3.59 -13.68
N ASP A 234 -3.58 -3.33 -12.93
CA ASP A 234 -4.35 -2.11 -13.05
C ASP A 234 -3.69 -1.01 -12.22
N ARG A 235 -3.81 0.24 -12.65
CA ARG A 235 -3.22 1.39 -11.98
C ARG A 235 -4.17 2.58 -11.93
N ALA A 236 -3.97 3.45 -10.92
CA ALA A 236 -4.56 4.78 -10.87
C ALA A 236 -3.54 5.77 -10.28
N TYR A 237 -3.61 7.03 -10.71
CA TYR A 237 -2.74 8.09 -10.22
C TYR A 237 -3.58 9.32 -9.87
N PHE A 238 -3.40 9.82 -8.64
CA PHE A 238 -4.09 10.96 -8.08
C PHE A 238 -3.06 12.06 -7.78
N PRO A 239 -2.67 12.88 -8.78
CA PRO A 239 -1.59 13.85 -8.64
C PRO A 239 -1.84 14.91 -7.58
N ASP A 240 -3.11 15.27 -7.36
CA ASP A 240 -3.52 16.33 -6.45
C ASP A 240 -3.88 15.81 -5.04
N ALA A 241 -3.92 14.49 -4.85
CA ALA A 241 -4.23 13.88 -3.56
C ALA A 241 -2.97 13.78 -2.68
N ASN A 242 -3.14 14.01 -1.39
CA ASN A 242 -2.13 13.69 -0.39
C ASN A 242 -2.19 12.21 0.01
N HIS A 243 -1.20 11.74 0.77
CA HIS A 243 -1.05 10.35 1.19
C HIS A 243 -2.26 9.77 1.95
N THR A 244 -2.98 10.60 2.68
CA THR A 244 -4.11 10.18 3.53
C THR A 244 -5.47 10.48 2.89
N PHE A 245 -5.49 11.01 1.67
CA PHE A 245 -6.72 11.38 0.96
C PHE A 245 -7.65 12.24 1.82
N THR A 246 -7.07 13.31 2.39
CA THR A 246 -7.77 14.22 3.30
C THR A 246 -8.91 14.97 2.64
N GLU A 247 -8.72 15.36 1.38
CA GLU A 247 -9.71 16.09 0.59
C GLU A 247 -10.89 15.17 0.25
N LEU A 248 -12.11 15.62 0.53
CA LEU A 248 -13.33 14.81 0.36
C LEU A 248 -13.52 14.32 -1.08
N ASP A 249 -13.22 15.15 -2.08
CA ASP A 249 -13.33 14.78 -3.49
C ASP A 249 -12.32 13.72 -3.89
N ALA A 250 -11.07 13.83 -3.41
CA ALA A 250 -10.03 12.83 -3.64
C ALA A 250 -10.39 11.50 -2.97
N GLN A 251 -10.90 11.56 -1.74
CA GLN A 251 -11.38 10.39 -1.02
C GLN A 251 -12.56 9.72 -1.74
N ALA A 252 -13.53 10.48 -2.20
CA ALA A 252 -14.68 9.96 -2.94
C ALA A 252 -14.26 9.25 -4.22
N LYS A 253 -13.35 9.86 -4.99
CA LYS A 253 -12.80 9.27 -6.22
C LYS A 253 -11.99 8.00 -5.94
N LEU A 254 -11.19 7.98 -4.86
CA LEU A 254 -10.47 6.77 -4.44
C LEU A 254 -11.43 5.62 -4.14
N ILE A 255 -12.47 5.90 -3.33
CA ILE A 255 -13.47 4.89 -2.96
C ILE A 255 -14.21 4.38 -4.20
N GLU A 256 -14.59 5.26 -5.10
CA GLU A 256 -15.22 4.89 -6.37
C GLU A 256 -14.32 4.01 -7.23
N THR A 257 -13.05 4.41 -7.42
CA THR A 257 -12.05 3.64 -8.17
C THR A 257 -11.91 2.23 -7.61
N VAL A 258 -11.73 2.11 -6.29
CA VAL A 258 -11.55 0.82 -5.60
C VAL A 258 -12.81 -0.04 -5.70
N THR A 259 -13.98 0.54 -5.41
CA THR A 259 -15.23 -0.22 -5.41
C THR A 259 -15.65 -0.69 -6.81
N ASN A 260 -15.45 0.14 -7.83
CA ASN A 260 -15.71 -0.21 -9.22
C ASN A 260 -14.76 -1.32 -9.69
N TRP A 261 -13.47 -1.22 -9.36
CA TRP A 261 -12.50 -2.24 -9.70
C TRP A 261 -12.85 -3.59 -9.05
N ILE A 262 -13.17 -3.60 -7.74
CA ILE A 262 -13.56 -4.83 -7.04
C ILE A 262 -14.84 -5.40 -7.64
N ALA A 263 -15.86 -4.58 -7.89
CA ALA A 263 -17.13 -5.02 -8.44
C ALA A 263 -16.99 -5.61 -9.85
N THR A 264 -16.10 -5.07 -10.67
CA THR A 264 -15.87 -5.57 -12.04
C THR A 264 -15.10 -6.88 -12.07
N ARG A 265 -14.19 -7.11 -11.11
CA ARG A 265 -13.27 -8.25 -11.13
C ARG A 265 -13.75 -9.45 -10.30
N PHE A 266 -14.65 -9.24 -9.31
CA PHE A 266 -14.95 -10.24 -8.26
C PHE A 266 -16.45 -10.47 -8.00
N ARG A 267 -17.33 -9.92 -8.83
CA ARG A 267 -18.75 -10.28 -8.81
C ARG A 267 -19.01 -11.65 -9.35
#